data_0bf2ad0ef54e869258ddf72b922ab0f9
#
_entry.id   0bf2ad0ef54e869258ddf72b922ab0f9
#
_cell.length_a   1.000
_cell.length_b   1.000
_cell.length_c   1.000
_cell.angle_alpha   90.00
_cell.angle_beta   90.00
_cell.angle_gamma   90.00
#
_symmetry.space_group_name_H-M   'P 1'
#
loop_
_entity.id
_entity.type
_entity.pdbx_description
1 polymer ?
#
loop_
_entity_poly.entity_id
_entity_poly.type
_entity_poly.pdbx_seq_one_letter_code
_entity_poly.pdbx_strand_id
1 'polypeptide(L)'
;CERKGVIFHTDAVQAVGHVDIDVKKQKIDMLSLSAHKFHGPKGVGVLYANKKVPLTNIIEGGAQERGKRAGTENLPGIVGMAVALKDAVSNIEKSSAKVATLRDRLIEGLSKIEHSVLNGASENRLPGNVNFCFEGIEGESLLLLLDAKGIAASSGSACTSGSLDPSHVLLAIGRPHEVAHGSLRLTIAEDITEEQIDYMVKEIKNVVDYLRSISPVWDELQRGEQKHVI
;
A
#
# COMPACT_ATOMS: atom_id res chain seq x y z
N CYS A 1 -7.38 -11.10 19.92
CA CYS A 1 -7.63 -12.50 19.55
C CYS A 1 -7.25 -13.45 20.68
N GLU A 2 -6.00 -13.46 21.17
CA GLU A 2 -5.51 -14.39 22.20
C GLU A 2 -6.40 -14.44 23.47
N ARG A 3 -6.74 -13.29 24.06
CA ARG A 3 -7.60 -13.24 25.27
C ARG A 3 -8.98 -13.88 25.10
N LYS A 4 -9.44 -14.03 23.87
CA LYS A 4 -10.75 -14.62 23.52
C LYS A 4 -10.63 -15.99 22.88
N GLY A 5 -9.43 -16.56 22.74
CA GLY A 5 -9.20 -17.83 22.08
C GLY A 5 -9.57 -17.84 20.59
N VAL A 6 -9.55 -16.67 19.94
CA VAL A 6 -9.87 -16.51 18.51
C VAL A 6 -8.58 -16.56 17.69
N ILE A 7 -8.59 -17.32 16.60
CA ILE A 7 -7.48 -17.42 15.65
C ILE A 7 -7.23 -16.03 15.04
N PHE A 8 -5.96 -15.61 15.03
CA PHE A 8 -5.53 -14.38 14.39
C PHE A 8 -4.78 -14.67 13.08
N HIS A 9 -5.38 -14.28 11.98
CA HIS A 9 -4.75 -14.27 10.66
C HIS A 9 -4.44 -12.82 10.22
N THR A 10 -3.27 -12.62 9.66
CA THR A 10 -2.92 -11.35 9.02
C THR A 10 -2.52 -11.57 7.56
N ASP A 11 -3.06 -10.76 6.66
CA ASP A 11 -2.44 -10.53 5.36
C ASP A 11 -1.24 -9.61 5.58
N ALA A 12 -0.05 -10.18 5.50
CA ALA A 12 1.21 -9.47 5.69
C ALA A 12 1.97 -9.24 4.36
N VAL A 13 1.26 -9.30 3.24
CA VAL A 13 1.83 -9.17 1.89
C VAL A 13 2.63 -7.87 1.74
N GLN A 14 2.19 -6.77 2.35
CA GLN A 14 2.90 -5.48 2.31
C GLN A 14 3.86 -5.26 3.50
N ALA A 15 3.87 -6.16 4.48
CA ALA A 15 4.68 -6.00 5.70
C ALA A 15 5.97 -6.83 5.68
N VAL A 16 5.89 -8.05 5.12
CA VAL A 16 7.04 -8.97 5.04
C VAL A 16 8.16 -8.36 4.20
N GLY A 17 9.37 -8.35 4.74
CA GLY A 17 10.55 -7.72 4.14
C GLY A 17 10.68 -6.21 4.40
N HIS A 18 9.67 -5.57 5.01
CA HIS A 18 9.65 -4.13 5.29
C HIS A 18 9.60 -3.79 6.78
N VAL A 19 9.05 -4.68 7.59
CA VAL A 19 9.01 -4.55 9.05
C VAL A 19 9.39 -5.87 9.70
N ASP A 20 9.90 -5.81 10.94
CA ASP A 20 10.24 -7.00 11.70
C ASP A 20 8.96 -7.77 12.11
N ILE A 21 8.93 -9.07 11.80
CA ILE A 21 7.82 -9.95 12.10
C ILE A 21 8.33 -11.21 12.82
N ASP A 22 7.93 -11.35 14.09
CA ASP A 22 8.09 -12.58 14.87
C ASP A 22 6.70 -13.13 15.21
N VAL A 23 6.30 -14.17 14.49
CA VAL A 23 4.96 -14.79 14.65
C VAL A 23 4.69 -15.31 16.06
N LYS A 24 5.75 -15.72 16.82
CA LYS A 24 5.60 -16.18 18.19
C LYS A 24 5.43 -15.03 19.17
N LYS A 25 6.30 -14.02 19.07
CA LYS A 25 6.28 -12.84 19.93
C LYS A 25 5.01 -12.01 19.71
N GLN A 26 4.59 -11.88 18.46
CA GLN A 26 3.39 -11.13 18.06
C GLN A 26 2.12 -11.97 18.11
N LYS A 27 2.22 -13.27 18.44
CA LYS A 27 1.10 -14.19 18.60
C LYS A 27 0.21 -14.30 17.37
N ILE A 28 0.86 -14.39 16.22
CA ILE A 28 0.20 -14.56 14.93
C ILE A 28 -0.02 -16.05 14.69
N ASP A 29 -1.27 -16.45 14.50
CA ASP A 29 -1.64 -17.85 14.21
C ASP A 29 -1.49 -18.19 12.73
N MET A 30 -1.83 -17.25 11.85
CA MET A 30 -1.71 -17.39 10.40
C MET A 30 -1.20 -16.09 9.78
N LEU A 31 -0.39 -16.23 8.72
CA LEU A 31 0.15 -15.10 7.99
C LEU A 31 0.26 -15.44 6.51
N SER A 32 -0.25 -14.55 5.65
CA SER A 32 -0.11 -14.65 4.20
C SER A 32 0.98 -13.69 3.71
N LEU A 33 1.80 -14.15 2.78
CA LEU A 33 2.80 -13.32 2.09
C LEU A 33 2.90 -13.66 0.61
N SER A 34 3.46 -12.73 -0.19
CA SER A 34 3.67 -12.91 -1.63
C SER A 34 5.06 -12.44 -2.03
N ALA A 35 5.80 -13.31 -2.72
CA ALA A 35 7.22 -13.10 -3.01
C ALA A 35 7.52 -11.81 -3.78
N HIS A 36 6.67 -11.44 -4.74
CA HIS A 36 6.90 -10.26 -5.59
C HIS A 36 6.81 -8.92 -4.84
N LYS A 37 6.39 -8.92 -3.57
CA LYS A 37 6.34 -7.71 -2.73
C LYS A 37 7.66 -7.42 -2.00
N PHE A 38 8.59 -8.37 -2.03
CA PHE A 38 9.96 -8.22 -1.52
C PHE A 38 10.99 -8.72 -2.55
N HIS A 39 10.81 -8.33 -3.82
CA HIS A 39 11.70 -8.58 -4.95
C HIS A 39 11.87 -10.07 -5.35
N GLY A 40 10.99 -10.94 -4.87
CA GLY A 40 10.95 -12.34 -5.28
C GLY A 40 10.13 -12.57 -6.55
N PRO A 41 10.08 -13.82 -7.05
CA PRO A 41 9.33 -14.16 -8.26
C PRO A 41 7.82 -13.92 -8.12
N LYS A 42 7.17 -13.54 -9.23
CA LYS A 42 5.70 -13.54 -9.33
C LYS A 42 5.15 -14.97 -9.32
N GLY A 43 3.92 -15.15 -8.88
CA GLY A 43 3.21 -16.43 -8.91
C GLY A 43 3.59 -17.39 -7.79
N VAL A 44 4.29 -16.94 -6.75
CA VAL A 44 4.61 -17.71 -5.56
C VAL A 44 4.35 -16.91 -4.28
N GLY A 45 3.77 -17.57 -3.30
CA GLY A 45 3.48 -17.01 -1.98
C GLY A 45 3.44 -18.11 -0.91
N VAL A 46 3.28 -17.72 0.34
CA VAL A 46 3.24 -18.64 1.48
C VAL A 46 2.06 -18.30 2.39
N LEU A 47 1.44 -19.33 2.90
CA LEU A 47 0.61 -19.29 4.08
C LEU A 47 1.38 -19.92 5.25
N TYR A 48 1.80 -19.10 6.20
CA TYR A 48 2.19 -19.60 7.51
C TYR A 48 0.93 -19.94 8.30
N ALA A 49 0.91 -21.12 8.93
CA ALA A 49 -0.14 -21.48 9.87
C ALA A 49 0.49 -22.23 11.06
N ASN A 50 0.11 -21.83 12.27
CA ASN A 50 0.44 -22.55 13.48
C ASN A 50 -0.14 -23.97 13.39
N LYS A 51 0.61 -24.97 13.83
CA LYS A 51 0.18 -26.39 13.78
C LYS A 51 -1.15 -26.69 14.46
N LYS A 52 -1.59 -25.81 15.37
CA LYS A 52 -2.87 -25.96 16.07
C LYS A 52 -4.08 -25.45 15.26
N VAL A 53 -3.84 -24.72 14.17
CA VAL A 53 -4.90 -24.20 13.33
C VAL A 53 -5.40 -25.29 12.39
N PRO A 54 -6.68 -25.68 12.44
CA PRO A 54 -7.24 -26.60 11.49
C PRO A 54 -7.33 -25.95 10.10
N LEU A 55 -6.74 -26.56 9.10
CA LEU A 55 -6.83 -26.11 7.71
C LEU A 55 -7.60 -27.14 6.88
N THR A 56 -8.60 -26.64 6.17
CA THR A 56 -9.33 -27.42 5.15
C THR A 56 -8.75 -27.08 3.78
N ASN A 57 -8.53 -28.12 2.96
CA ASN A 57 -8.02 -27.93 1.62
C ASN A 57 -9.10 -27.30 0.72
N ILE A 58 -8.72 -26.30 -0.06
CA ILE A 58 -9.56 -25.71 -1.10
C ILE A 58 -9.22 -26.30 -2.46
N ILE A 59 -7.94 -26.64 -2.68
CA ILE A 59 -7.46 -27.29 -3.90
C ILE A 59 -7.18 -28.75 -3.57
N GLU A 60 -8.03 -29.63 -4.07
CA GLU A 60 -7.95 -31.07 -3.85
C GLU A 60 -7.14 -31.77 -4.96
N GLY A 61 -6.58 -32.94 -4.66
CA GLY A 61 -5.80 -33.75 -5.61
C GLY A 61 -4.69 -34.50 -4.92
N GLY A 62 -3.44 -34.34 -5.40
CA GLY A 62 -2.26 -35.01 -4.85
C GLY A 62 -1.88 -34.55 -3.44
N ALA A 63 -0.97 -35.28 -2.83
CA ALA A 63 -0.54 -35.08 -1.44
C ALA A 63 0.54 -33.99 -1.23
N GLN A 64 0.76 -33.12 -2.21
CA GLN A 64 1.75 -32.05 -2.12
C GLN A 64 1.41 -31.12 -0.92
N GLU A 65 2.39 -30.37 -0.45
CA GLU A 65 2.29 -29.49 0.73
C GLU A 65 1.70 -30.25 1.96
N ARG A 66 2.15 -31.49 2.16
CA ARG A 66 1.64 -32.40 3.22
C ARG A 66 0.12 -32.63 3.15
N GLY A 67 -0.40 -32.73 1.94
CA GLY A 67 -1.82 -32.88 1.66
C GLY A 67 -2.67 -31.62 1.90
N LYS A 68 -2.05 -30.45 2.00
CA LYS A 68 -2.76 -29.21 2.27
C LYS A 68 -3.07 -28.39 1.00
N ARG A 69 -2.30 -28.60 -0.06
CA ARG A 69 -2.52 -27.92 -1.33
C ARG A 69 -1.97 -28.81 -2.45
N ALA A 70 -2.84 -29.35 -3.26
CA ALA A 70 -2.48 -30.22 -4.37
C ALA A 70 -1.80 -29.44 -5.52
N GLY A 71 -1.08 -30.17 -6.36
CA GLY A 71 -0.35 -29.65 -7.53
C GLY A 71 1.16 -29.63 -7.31
N THR A 72 1.92 -29.89 -8.38
CA THR A 72 3.38 -29.91 -8.37
C THR A 72 3.94 -28.59 -7.86
N GLU A 73 4.88 -28.65 -6.96
CA GLU A 73 5.53 -27.50 -6.36
C GLU A 73 6.34 -26.71 -7.42
N ASN A 74 6.18 -25.39 -7.43
CA ASN A 74 6.97 -24.48 -8.25
C ASN A 74 8.36 -24.30 -7.61
N LEU A 75 9.21 -25.32 -7.71
CA LEU A 75 10.53 -25.34 -7.07
C LEU A 75 11.40 -24.11 -7.40
N PRO A 76 11.53 -23.67 -8.67
CA PRO A 76 12.30 -22.46 -8.98
C PRO A 76 11.74 -21.20 -8.28
N GLY A 77 10.41 -21.05 -8.27
CA GLY A 77 9.75 -19.93 -7.58
C GLY A 77 9.96 -19.97 -6.08
N ILE A 78 9.86 -21.14 -5.45
CA ILE A 78 10.07 -21.32 -4.01
C ILE A 78 11.51 -20.97 -3.62
N VAL A 79 12.49 -21.45 -4.38
CA VAL A 79 13.93 -21.15 -4.13
C VAL A 79 14.19 -19.65 -4.30
N GLY A 80 13.71 -19.05 -5.40
CA GLY A 80 13.84 -17.61 -5.64
C GLY A 80 13.19 -16.77 -4.54
N MET A 81 12.00 -17.17 -4.08
CA MET A 81 11.32 -16.52 -2.94
C MET A 81 12.15 -16.63 -1.66
N ALA A 82 12.72 -17.80 -1.35
CA ALA A 82 13.52 -18.00 -0.14
C ALA A 82 14.78 -17.12 -0.13
N VAL A 83 15.44 -16.96 -1.28
CA VAL A 83 16.60 -16.08 -1.44
C VAL A 83 16.18 -14.62 -1.22
N ALA A 84 15.13 -14.16 -1.91
CA ALA A 84 14.64 -12.80 -1.79
C ALA A 84 14.18 -12.47 -0.37
N LEU A 85 13.49 -13.40 0.29
CA LEU A 85 13.05 -13.22 1.67
C LEU A 85 14.23 -13.09 2.63
N LYS A 86 15.25 -13.95 2.48
CA LYS A 86 16.46 -13.88 3.30
C LYS A 86 17.16 -12.53 3.13
N ASP A 87 17.30 -12.06 1.90
CA ASP A 87 17.93 -10.77 1.60
C ASP A 87 17.14 -9.61 2.20
N ALA A 88 15.83 -9.55 1.93
CA ALA A 88 14.95 -8.52 2.46
C ALA A 88 14.99 -8.47 4.00
N VAL A 89 14.85 -9.61 4.69
CA VAL A 89 14.88 -9.68 6.15
C VAL A 89 16.23 -9.25 6.72
N SER A 90 17.34 -9.62 6.07
CA SER A 90 18.69 -9.26 6.52
C SER A 90 18.96 -7.74 6.41
N ASN A 91 18.22 -7.02 5.58
CA ASN A 91 18.41 -5.61 5.31
C ASN A 91 17.29 -4.70 5.87
N ILE A 92 16.29 -5.26 6.58
CA ILE A 92 15.11 -4.52 7.06
C ILE A 92 15.49 -3.21 7.76
N GLU A 93 16.40 -3.27 8.74
CA GLU A 93 16.75 -2.09 9.55
C GLU A 93 17.29 -0.96 8.66
N LYS A 94 18.24 -1.27 7.78
CA LYS A 94 18.86 -0.29 6.89
C LYS A 94 17.90 0.23 5.83
N SER A 95 17.21 -0.67 5.12
CA SER A 95 16.29 -0.31 4.03
C SER A 95 15.09 0.47 4.57
N SER A 96 14.48 0.00 5.67
CA SER A 96 13.31 0.66 6.25
C SER A 96 13.62 2.03 6.81
N ALA A 97 14.80 2.24 7.42
CA ALA A 97 15.21 3.57 7.91
C ALA A 97 15.38 4.56 6.74
N LYS A 98 16.06 4.16 5.66
CA LYS A 98 16.22 5.00 4.45
C LYS A 98 14.85 5.34 3.85
N VAL A 99 14.03 4.32 3.62
CA VAL A 99 12.71 4.50 2.98
C VAL A 99 11.79 5.37 3.85
N ALA A 100 11.82 5.20 5.17
CA ALA A 100 11.05 6.03 6.09
C ALA A 100 11.46 7.52 6.02
N THR A 101 12.75 7.82 5.93
CA THR A 101 13.23 9.20 5.74
C THR A 101 12.70 9.81 4.44
N LEU A 102 12.76 9.07 3.34
CA LEU A 102 12.25 9.53 2.05
C LEU A 102 10.72 9.70 2.06
N ARG A 103 10.00 8.76 2.71
CA ARG A 103 8.56 8.86 2.94
C ARG A 103 8.19 10.12 3.72
N ASP A 104 8.90 10.41 4.80
CA ASP A 104 8.59 11.57 5.65
C ASP A 104 8.84 12.88 4.90
N ARG A 105 9.90 12.95 4.09
CA ARG A 105 10.15 14.08 3.17
C ARG A 105 9.01 14.26 2.15
N LEU A 106 8.52 13.16 1.58
CA LEU A 106 7.38 13.18 0.65
C LEU A 106 6.10 13.65 1.35
N ILE A 107 5.82 13.12 2.54
CA ILE A 107 4.66 13.54 3.35
C ILE A 107 4.75 15.03 3.70
N GLU A 108 5.90 15.50 4.15
CA GLU A 108 6.12 16.92 4.46
C GLU A 108 5.87 17.81 3.24
N GLY A 109 6.38 17.40 2.07
CA GLY A 109 6.17 18.14 0.83
C GLY A 109 4.73 18.21 0.40
N LEU A 110 4.02 17.08 0.41
CA LEU A 110 2.61 16.99 -0.01
C LEU A 110 1.66 17.68 0.99
N SER A 111 2.00 17.70 2.28
CA SER A 111 1.21 18.39 3.30
C SER A 111 1.19 19.92 3.16
N LYS A 112 2.08 20.50 2.33
CA LYS A 112 2.09 21.93 2.00
C LYS A 112 1.11 22.29 0.88
N ILE A 113 0.50 21.30 0.23
CA ILE A 113 -0.56 21.53 -0.74
C ILE A 113 -1.85 21.81 0.03
N GLU A 114 -2.44 22.98 -0.17
CA GLU A 114 -3.69 23.36 0.49
C GLU A 114 -4.78 22.33 0.20
N HIS A 115 -5.69 22.14 1.16
CA HIS A 115 -6.78 21.18 1.05
C HIS A 115 -6.30 19.78 0.60
N SER A 116 -5.23 19.33 1.24
CA SER A 116 -4.74 17.96 1.15
C SER A 116 -4.74 17.31 2.53
N VAL A 117 -4.94 16.00 2.59
CA VAL A 117 -4.95 15.28 3.86
C VAL A 117 -4.23 13.94 3.75
N LEU A 118 -3.31 13.69 4.67
CA LEU A 118 -2.66 12.40 4.83
C LEU A 118 -3.66 11.35 5.36
N ASN A 119 -3.72 10.20 4.72
CA ASN A 119 -4.54 9.08 5.16
C ASN A 119 -3.75 8.14 6.07
N GLY A 120 -4.42 7.69 7.14
CA GLY A 120 -3.82 6.86 8.18
C GLY A 120 -2.98 7.66 9.19
N ALA A 121 -2.35 6.94 10.11
CA ALA A 121 -1.50 7.53 11.13
C ALA A 121 -0.23 8.14 10.54
N SER A 122 0.26 9.23 11.12
CA SER A 122 1.56 9.83 10.77
C SER A 122 2.74 9.00 11.27
N GLU A 123 2.55 8.31 12.40
CA GLU A 123 3.53 7.42 13.03
C GLU A 123 3.10 5.96 12.93
N ASN A 124 4.04 5.04 13.17
CA ASN A 124 3.79 3.59 13.17
C ASN A 124 3.13 3.07 11.88
N ARG A 125 3.57 3.59 10.74
CA ARG A 125 3.11 3.18 9.41
C ARG A 125 4.20 2.42 8.66
N LEU A 126 3.80 1.70 7.61
CA LEU A 126 4.76 1.01 6.73
C LEU A 126 5.76 2.02 6.15
N PRO A 127 7.06 1.66 6.07
CA PRO A 127 8.11 2.59 5.66
C PRO A 127 7.84 3.28 4.32
N GLY A 128 7.40 2.55 3.31
CA GLY A 128 7.27 3.06 1.94
C GLY A 128 5.87 3.54 1.55
N ASN A 129 4.89 3.59 2.47
CA ASN A 129 3.52 3.94 2.09
C ASN A 129 3.19 5.40 2.36
N VAL A 130 2.76 6.12 1.31
CA VAL A 130 2.20 7.48 1.38
C VAL A 130 0.83 7.46 0.71
N ASN A 131 -0.19 7.95 1.38
CA ASN A 131 -1.53 8.06 0.82
C ASN A 131 -2.14 9.40 1.22
N PHE A 132 -2.50 10.20 0.22
CA PHE A 132 -3.14 11.50 0.38
C PHE A 132 -4.48 11.54 -0.34
N CYS A 133 -5.36 12.40 0.13
CA CYS A 133 -6.48 12.90 -0.65
C CYS A 133 -6.27 14.39 -0.91
N PHE A 134 -6.68 14.83 -2.10
CA PHE A 134 -6.69 16.23 -2.53
C PHE A 134 -8.12 16.61 -2.88
N GLU A 135 -8.65 17.62 -2.19
CA GLU A 135 -10.03 18.08 -2.41
C GLU A 135 -10.18 18.79 -3.76
N GLY A 136 -11.32 18.60 -4.40
CA GLY A 136 -11.69 19.28 -5.64
C GLY A 136 -11.10 18.69 -6.93
N ILE A 137 -10.54 17.48 -6.87
CA ILE A 137 -9.99 16.79 -8.06
C ILE A 137 -10.40 15.31 -8.12
N GLU A 138 -10.25 14.73 -9.29
CA GLU A 138 -10.44 13.31 -9.57
C GLU A 138 -9.09 12.56 -9.56
N GLY A 139 -9.03 11.48 -8.78
CA GLY A 139 -7.81 10.66 -8.66
C GLY A 139 -7.37 10.01 -9.95
N GLU A 140 -8.29 9.59 -10.82
CA GLU A 140 -7.95 8.98 -12.10
C GLU A 140 -7.26 9.99 -13.05
N SER A 141 -7.81 11.21 -13.14
CA SER A 141 -7.19 12.29 -13.89
C SER A 141 -5.80 12.64 -13.36
N LEU A 142 -5.64 12.63 -12.01
CA LEU A 142 -4.35 12.83 -11.37
C LEU A 142 -3.35 11.75 -11.78
N LEU A 143 -3.75 10.46 -11.79
CA LEU A 143 -2.88 9.35 -12.20
C LEU A 143 -2.40 9.48 -13.64
N LEU A 144 -3.32 9.79 -14.58
CA LEU A 144 -2.98 9.92 -16.00
C LEU A 144 -1.96 11.04 -16.24
N LEU A 145 -2.14 12.18 -15.57
CA LEU A 145 -1.21 13.30 -15.71
C LEU A 145 0.15 13.03 -15.04
N LEU A 146 0.17 12.31 -13.92
CA LEU A 146 1.40 11.90 -13.27
C LEU A 146 2.17 10.85 -14.08
N ASP A 147 1.48 9.92 -14.73
CA ASP A 147 2.09 8.93 -15.62
C ASP A 147 2.81 9.62 -16.80
N ALA A 148 2.21 10.66 -17.38
CA ALA A 148 2.84 11.49 -18.41
C ALA A 148 4.10 12.24 -17.92
N LYS A 149 4.27 12.36 -16.60
CA LYS A 149 5.47 12.91 -15.94
C LYS A 149 6.46 11.82 -15.49
N GLY A 150 6.21 10.56 -15.82
CA GLY A 150 7.04 9.43 -15.41
C GLY A 150 6.87 9.02 -13.94
N ILE A 151 5.76 9.41 -13.31
CA ILE A 151 5.44 9.07 -11.92
C ILE A 151 4.33 8.01 -11.92
N ALA A 152 4.70 6.76 -11.65
CA ALA A 152 3.76 5.67 -11.47
C ALA A 152 3.13 5.72 -10.07
N ALA A 153 1.80 5.79 -10.01
CA ALA A 153 1.05 5.88 -8.76
C ALA A 153 -0.26 5.07 -8.85
N SER A 154 -1.03 5.06 -7.77
CA SER A 154 -2.35 4.43 -7.74
C SER A 154 -3.36 5.33 -7.03
N SER A 155 -4.62 5.29 -7.44
CA SER A 155 -5.75 5.81 -6.67
C SER A 155 -6.48 4.63 -6.03
N GLY A 156 -6.97 4.79 -4.80
CA GLY A 156 -7.79 3.78 -4.14
C GLY A 156 -7.15 2.39 -4.10
N SER A 157 -7.92 1.35 -4.43
CA SER A 157 -7.46 -0.03 -4.54
C SER A 157 -6.99 -0.33 -5.96
N ALA A 158 -5.71 -0.68 -6.12
CA ALA A 158 -5.15 -1.07 -7.41
C ALA A 158 -5.79 -2.34 -8.01
N CYS A 159 -6.48 -3.14 -7.19
CA CYS A 159 -7.16 -4.37 -7.61
C CYS A 159 -8.57 -4.14 -8.13
N THR A 160 -9.17 -2.98 -7.89
CA THR A 160 -10.53 -2.60 -8.30
C THR A 160 -10.51 -1.45 -9.32
N SER A 161 -9.45 -1.34 -10.10
CA SER A 161 -9.26 -0.32 -11.15
C SER A 161 -10.28 -0.48 -12.29
N GLY A 162 -11.52 -0.21 -12.05
CA GLY A 162 -12.67 -0.29 -12.95
C GLY A 162 -13.96 0.12 -12.23
N SER A 163 -13.86 0.36 -10.89
CA SER A 163 -14.95 0.93 -10.11
C SER A 163 -14.77 2.44 -10.04
N LEU A 164 -15.81 3.18 -10.39
CA LEU A 164 -15.88 4.63 -10.15
C LEU A 164 -16.02 4.97 -8.66
N ASP A 165 -16.22 3.96 -7.80
CA ASP A 165 -16.37 4.18 -6.36
C ASP A 165 -15.03 4.44 -5.68
N PRO A 166 -14.97 5.34 -4.69
CA PRO A 166 -13.78 5.58 -3.90
C PRO A 166 -13.44 4.36 -3.05
N SER A 167 -12.18 4.29 -2.60
CA SER A 167 -11.71 3.20 -1.76
C SER A 167 -12.58 3.02 -0.50
N HIS A 168 -13.14 1.82 -0.33
CA HIS A 168 -13.88 1.46 0.87
C HIS A 168 -13.04 1.59 2.16
N VAL A 169 -11.71 1.47 2.05
CA VAL A 169 -10.79 1.69 3.18
C VAL A 169 -10.78 3.17 3.58
N LEU A 170 -10.73 4.09 2.62
CA LEU A 170 -10.77 5.53 2.90
C LEU A 170 -12.10 5.94 3.53
N LEU A 171 -13.21 5.40 3.02
CA LEU A 171 -14.53 5.61 3.62
C LEU A 171 -14.59 5.06 5.06
N ALA A 172 -14.05 3.87 5.29
CA ALA A 172 -14.04 3.23 6.62
C ALA A 172 -13.20 3.99 7.66
N ILE A 173 -12.17 4.72 7.23
CA ILE A 173 -11.39 5.59 8.13
C ILE A 173 -11.97 7.01 8.24
N GLY A 174 -13.18 7.23 7.71
CA GLY A 174 -13.94 8.47 7.89
C GLY A 174 -13.68 9.56 6.84
N ARG A 175 -13.08 9.23 5.69
CA ARG A 175 -12.99 10.21 4.60
C ARG A 175 -14.35 10.38 3.92
N PRO A 176 -14.82 11.62 3.70
CA PRO A 176 -16.00 11.86 2.88
C PRO A 176 -15.82 11.32 1.47
N HIS A 177 -16.91 10.94 0.82
CA HIS A 177 -16.90 10.33 -0.51
C HIS A 177 -16.19 11.23 -1.53
N GLU A 178 -16.52 12.51 -1.54
CA GLU A 178 -15.97 13.52 -2.45
C GLU A 178 -14.45 13.68 -2.29
N VAL A 179 -13.96 13.62 -1.06
CA VAL A 179 -12.51 13.70 -0.75
C VAL A 179 -11.80 12.41 -1.11
N ALA A 180 -12.43 11.27 -0.86
CA ALA A 180 -11.84 9.96 -1.15
C ALA A 180 -11.63 9.71 -2.66
N HIS A 181 -12.42 10.36 -3.52
CA HIS A 181 -12.23 10.35 -4.97
C HIS A 181 -10.90 10.97 -5.40
N GLY A 182 -10.45 12.03 -4.74
CA GLY A 182 -9.16 12.68 -5.01
C GLY A 182 -7.97 11.99 -4.35
N SER A 183 -8.02 10.67 -4.16
CA SER A 183 -6.96 9.92 -3.48
C SER A 183 -5.78 9.57 -4.39
N LEU A 184 -4.58 9.68 -3.83
CA LEU A 184 -3.31 9.27 -4.43
C LEU A 184 -2.56 8.38 -3.46
N ARG A 185 -2.18 7.16 -3.90
CA ARG A 185 -1.30 6.27 -3.17
C ARG A 185 0.05 6.15 -3.87
N LEU A 186 1.10 6.47 -3.15
CA LEU A 186 2.48 6.32 -3.56
C LEU A 186 3.14 5.24 -2.71
N THR A 187 3.91 4.38 -3.37
CA THR A 187 4.71 3.37 -2.69
C THR A 187 6.16 3.54 -3.17
N ILE A 188 7.05 3.83 -2.22
CA ILE A 188 8.47 4.08 -2.49
C ILE A 188 9.32 2.92 -1.96
N ALA A 189 10.44 2.70 -2.61
CA ALA A 189 11.41 1.65 -2.29
C ALA A 189 12.80 2.25 -2.07
N GLU A 190 13.78 1.41 -1.73
CA GLU A 190 15.12 1.84 -1.36
C GLU A 190 15.98 2.38 -2.52
N ASP A 191 15.57 2.18 -3.76
CA ASP A 191 16.24 2.70 -4.95
C ASP A 191 15.85 4.14 -5.31
N ILE A 192 14.81 4.68 -4.69
CA ILE A 192 14.40 6.07 -4.86
C ILE A 192 15.43 7.02 -4.22
N THR A 193 15.69 8.16 -4.89
CA THR A 193 16.58 9.22 -4.41
C THR A 193 15.81 10.41 -3.84
N GLU A 194 16.51 11.28 -3.09
CA GLU A 194 15.92 12.53 -2.58
C GLU A 194 15.48 13.47 -3.70
N GLU A 195 16.26 13.56 -4.78
CA GLU A 195 15.95 14.39 -5.94
C GLU A 195 14.67 13.90 -6.64
N GLN A 196 14.46 12.58 -6.69
CA GLN A 196 13.23 12.01 -7.21
C GLN A 196 12.04 12.34 -6.33
N ILE A 197 12.19 12.31 -4.98
CA ILE A 197 11.14 12.74 -4.05
C ILE A 197 10.78 14.21 -4.26
N ASP A 198 11.79 15.10 -4.40
CA ASP A 198 11.55 16.53 -4.63
C ASP A 198 10.85 16.77 -5.97
N TYR A 199 11.24 16.02 -7.00
CA TYR A 199 10.57 16.03 -8.29
C TYR A 199 9.10 15.60 -8.17
N MET A 200 8.82 14.48 -7.45
CA MET A 200 7.47 14.01 -7.22
C MET A 200 6.61 15.06 -6.51
N VAL A 201 7.12 15.67 -5.43
CA VAL A 201 6.39 16.73 -4.70
C VAL A 201 6.03 17.89 -5.63
N LYS A 202 7.00 18.37 -6.42
CA LYS A 202 6.80 19.46 -7.37
C LYS A 202 5.75 19.12 -8.42
N GLU A 203 5.88 17.96 -9.08
CA GLU A 203 4.98 17.61 -10.18
C GLU A 203 3.58 17.25 -9.67
N ILE A 204 3.45 16.61 -8.50
CA ILE A 204 2.14 16.37 -7.89
C ILE A 204 1.44 17.70 -7.59
N LYS A 205 2.15 18.67 -7.01
CA LYS A 205 1.58 20.00 -6.79
C LYS A 205 1.13 20.66 -8.10
N ASN A 206 1.97 20.65 -9.12
CA ASN A 206 1.64 21.24 -10.43
C ASN A 206 0.39 20.61 -11.05
N VAL A 207 0.26 19.28 -10.97
CA VAL A 207 -0.90 18.56 -11.51
C VAL A 207 -2.16 18.83 -10.68
N VAL A 208 -2.06 18.87 -9.36
CA VAL A 208 -3.21 19.23 -8.49
C VAL A 208 -3.68 20.65 -8.79
N ASP A 209 -2.77 21.62 -8.88
CA ASP A 209 -3.10 23.01 -9.20
C ASP A 209 -3.77 23.12 -10.60
N TYR A 210 -3.26 22.40 -11.59
CA TYR A 210 -3.85 22.36 -12.92
C TYR A 210 -5.27 21.75 -12.90
N LEU A 211 -5.45 20.59 -12.27
CA LEU A 211 -6.77 19.94 -12.19
C LEU A 211 -7.78 20.83 -11.47
N ARG A 212 -7.38 21.51 -10.40
CA ARG A 212 -8.23 22.48 -9.69
C ARG A 212 -8.61 23.67 -10.57
N SER A 213 -7.70 24.14 -11.42
CA SER A 213 -7.96 25.28 -12.32
C SER A 213 -9.04 25.00 -13.38
N ILE A 214 -9.36 23.71 -13.63
CA ILE A 214 -10.40 23.29 -14.60
C ILE A 214 -11.56 22.56 -13.91
N SER A 215 -11.60 22.52 -12.58
CA SER A 215 -12.61 21.79 -11.81
C SER A 215 -13.78 22.71 -11.42
N PRO A 216 -15.00 22.46 -11.89
CA PRO A 216 -16.18 23.21 -11.44
C PRO A 216 -16.44 23.07 -9.95
N VAL A 217 -16.16 21.87 -9.38
CA VAL A 217 -16.31 21.61 -7.93
C VAL A 217 -15.35 22.48 -7.12
N TRP A 218 -14.11 22.65 -7.59
CA TRP A 218 -13.15 23.53 -6.94
C TRP A 218 -13.58 24.99 -6.99
N ASP A 219 -14.14 25.44 -8.12
CA ASP A 219 -14.69 26.80 -8.26
C ASP A 219 -15.85 27.07 -7.28
N GLU A 220 -16.75 26.09 -7.09
CA GLU A 220 -17.85 26.18 -6.11
C GLU A 220 -17.34 26.25 -4.67
N LEU A 221 -16.32 25.48 -4.33
CA LEU A 221 -15.64 25.52 -3.03
C LEU A 221 -14.99 26.91 -2.80
N GLN A 222 -14.27 27.44 -3.79
CA GLN A 222 -13.64 28.76 -3.69
C GLN A 222 -14.64 29.90 -3.57
N ARG A 223 -15.82 29.78 -4.18
CA ARG A 223 -16.92 30.79 -4.04
C ARG A 223 -17.70 30.63 -2.74
N GLY A 224 -17.42 29.61 -1.94
CA GLY A 224 -18.15 29.33 -0.70
C GLY A 224 -19.57 28.79 -0.92
N GLU A 225 -19.87 28.31 -2.13
CA GLU A 225 -21.14 27.65 -2.47
C GLU A 225 -21.19 26.23 -1.87
N GLN A 226 -20.01 25.62 -1.69
CA GLN A 226 -19.79 24.41 -0.91
C GLN A 226 -18.78 24.68 0.20
N LYS A 227 -18.79 23.86 1.24
CA LYS A 227 -17.81 23.96 2.33
C LYS A 227 -16.65 22.99 2.09
N HIS A 228 -15.43 23.48 2.30
CA HIS A 228 -14.28 22.61 2.42
C HIS A 228 -14.48 21.61 3.56
N VAL A 229 -14.05 20.37 3.35
CA VAL A 229 -14.15 19.28 4.34
C VAL A 229 -12.78 18.79 4.82
N ILE A 230 -11.70 19.35 4.23
CA ILE A 230 -10.30 19.14 4.66
C ILE A 230 -9.50 20.46 4.56
#